data_e82d26c1eb77700fb505a26f49f6c5b5
#
_entry.id   e82d26c1eb77700fb505a26f49f6c5b5
#
_cell.length_a   1.000
_cell.length_b   1.000
_cell.length_c   1.000
_cell.angle_alpha   90.00
_cell.angle_beta   90.00
_cell.angle_gamma   90.00
#
_symmetry.space_group_name_H-M   'P 1'
#
loop_
_entity.id
_entity.type
_entity.pdbx_description
1 polymer ?
#
loop_
_entity_poly.entity_id
_entity_poly.type
_entity_poly.pdbx_seq_one_letter_code
_entity_poly.pdbx_strand_id
1 'polypeptide(L)'
;MSKKNKKNQNDEAKAVKDEILNEKNDIEQQNPEEKAGETEPDLAEKIAQLEEQLEHEKKEYIYLMSDMENLRRRTAKEKIDIVKNGTENAMRDLLPVVDDFERALDAINKGGDLDSLKEGVDLIYNKFVKYLESQHVIAIDSTGKDFDTDVHEAVTMFPAPDPSMKGKVIDTTIKGYMINDKVLRHAKVVVGS
;
A
#
# COMPACT_ATOMS: atom_id res chain seq x y z
N MET A 1 17.17 0.20 -9.74
CA MET A 1 16.61 1.51 -9.33
C MET A 1 17.42 2.30 -8.28
N SER A 2 18.53 1.77 -7.74
CA SER A 2 19.27 2.39 -6.61
C SER A 2 20.32 3.45 -7.00
N LYS A 3 20.79 3.52 -8.26
CA LYS A 3 21.84 4.47 -8.67
C LYS A 3 21.33 5.87 -9.06
N LYS A 4 20.06 6.00 -9.46
CA LYS A 4 19.45 7.27 -9.87
C LYS A 4 19.10 8.18 -8.68
N ASN A 5 18.70 7.58 -7.53
CA ASN A 5 18.35 8.33 -6.32
C ASN A 5 19.57 8.91 -5.59
N LYS A 6 20.74 8.25 -5.64
CA LYS A 6 21.97 8.78 -5.02
C LYS A 6 22.55 9.99 -5.79
N LYS A 7 22.30 10.07 -7.10
CA LYS A 7 22.78 11.20 -7.90
C LYS A 7 21.95 12.46 -7.64
N ASN A 8 20.61 12.33 -7.52
CA ASN A 8 19.74 13.48 -7.19
C ASN A 8 20.02 14.06 -5.80
N GLN A 9 20.24 13.21 -4.78
CA GLN A 9 20.57 13.71 -3.42
C GLN A 9 21.92 14.41 -3.35
N ASN A 10 22.89 14.03 -4.19
CA ASN A 10 24.19 14.68 -4.23
C ASN A 10 24.15 16.02 -4.99
N ASP A 11 23.28 16.12 -5.99
CA ASP A 11 23.09 17.36 -6.78
C ASP A 11 22.29 18.39 -5.98
N GLU A 12 21.28 17.99 -5.19
CA GLU A 12 20.55 18.85 -4.26
C GLU A 12 21.43 19.34 -3.11
N ALA A 13 22.26 18.48 -2.52
CA ALA A 13 23.20 18.87 -1.47
C ALA A 13 24.30 19.83 -1.96
N LYS A 14 24.63 19.77 -3.26
CA LYS A 14 25.58 20.68 -3.88
C LYS A 14 24.95 22.04 -4.18
N ALA A 15 23.70 22.06 -4.65
CA ALA A 15 22.95 23.30 -4.90
C ALA A 15 22.74 24.10 -3.60
N VAL A 16 22.38 23.46 -2.50
CA VAL A 16 22.24 24.09 -1.18
C VAL A 16 23.59 24.63 -0.65
N LYS A 17 24.70 23.92 -0.90
CA LYS A 17 26.04 24.42 -0.53
C LYS A 17 26.46 25.65 -1.33
N ASP A 18 26.15 25.67 -2.62
CA ASP A 18 26.48 26.78 -3.51
C ASP A 18 25.58 27.99 -3.20
N GLU A 19 24.33 27.82 -2.79
CA GLU A 19 23.44 28.87 -2.29
C GLU A 19 23.94 29.47 -0.98
N ILE A 20 24.35 28.66 0.00
CA ILE A 20 24.94 29.13 1.28
C ILE A 20 26.27 29.86 1.08
N LEU A 21 27.06 29.44 0.09
CA LEU A 21 28.31 30.13 -0.25
C LEU A 21 28.06 31.50 -0.93
N ASN A 22 27.03 31.60 -1.77
CA ASN A 22 26.63 32.87 -2.38
C ASN A 22 26.02 33.82 -1.36
N GLU A 23 25.14 33.37 -0.45
CA GLU A 23 24.64 34.21 0.64
C GLU A 23 25.76 34.69 1.56
N LYS A 24 26.79 33.88 1.83
CA LYS A 24 27.96 34.35 2.60
C LYS A 24 28.76 35.40 1.86
N ASN A 25 28.93 35.27 0.56
CA ASN A 25 29.66 36.29 -0.24
C ASN A 25 28.86 37.57 -0.38
N ASP A 26 27.53 37.52 -0.44
CA ASP A 26 26.65 38.70 -0.50
C ASP A 26 26.64 39.47 0.86
N ILE A 27 26.75 38.72 1.99
CA ILE A 27 26.86 39.30 3.33
C ILE A 27 28.25 39.97 3.54
N GLU A 28 29.33 39.41 2.95
CA GLU A 28 30.67 40.04 3.05
C GLU A 28 30.85 41.27 2.20
N GLN A 29 30.00 41.51 1.18
CA GLN A 29 30.09 42.70 0.30
C GLN A 29 29.19 43.87 0.72
N GLN A 30 28.32 43.71 1.70
CA GLN A 30 27.50 44.77 2.25
C GLN A 30 28.16 45.39 3.49
N ASN A 31 28.91 46.42 3.24
CA ASN A 31 29.28 47.51 4.13
C ASN A 31 30.44 47.34 5.14
N PRO A 32 31.62 47.89 4.84
CA PRO A 32 32.71 48.02 5.81
C PRO A 32 32.51 49.17 6.83
N GLU A 33 31.45 49.98 6.70
CA GLU A 33 31.32 51.20 7.56
C GLU A 33 30.43 50.98 8.81
N GLU A 34 29.66 49.87 8.94
CA GLU A 34 28.84 49.63 10.13
C GLU A 34 29.54 48.89 11.29
N LYS A 35 30.79 48.43 11.09
CA LYS A 35 31.54 47.70 12.14
C LYS A 35 32.25 48.61 13.19
N ALA A 36 32.06 49.92 13.13
CA ALA A 36 32.76 50.85 14.02
C ALA A 36 31.93 51.36 15.21
N GLY A 37 30.81 50.75 15.57
CA GLY A 37 29.88 51.23 16.59
C GLY A 37 29.53 50.30 17.73
N GLU A 38 29.80 48.96 17.63
CA GLU A 38 29.50 48.06 18.74
C GLU A 38 30.62 48.11 19.79
N THR A 39 30.27 48.51 21.01
CA THR A 39 31.21 48.52 22.15
C THR A 39 31.43 47.09 22.67
N GLU A 40 32.65 46.80 23.22
CA GLU A 40 32.92 45.45 23.80
C GLU A 40 31.85 44.90 24.75
N PRO A 41 31.16 45.72 25.60
CA PRO A 41 30.04 45.22 26.42
C PRO A 41 28.82 44.79 25.61
N ASP A 42 28.52 45.38 24.46
CA ASP A 42 27.37 45.05 23.59
C ASP A 42 27.61 43.71 22.87
N LEU A 43 28.83 43.43 22.48
CA LEU A 43 29.24 42.14 21.92
C LEU A 43 29.16 41.00 22.98
N ALA A 44 29.57 41.28 24.22
CA ALA A 44 29.49 40.29 25.30
C ALA A 44 28.05 39.93 25.66
N GLU A 45 27.14 40.91 25.64
CA GLU A 45 25.72 40.71 25.89
C GLU A 45 25.06 39.89 24.76
N LYS A 46 25.43 40.15 23.52
CA LYS A 46 24.98 39.43 22.34
C LYS A 46 25.47 37.96 22.32
N ILE A 47 26.71 37.71 22.75
CA ILE A 47 27.27 36.37 22.93
C ILE A 47 26.45 35.59 23.98
N ALA A 48 26.18 36.22 25.15
CA ALA A 48 25.41 35.60 26.20
C ALA A 48 23.97 35.23 25.75
N GLN A 49 23.32 36.14 25.00
CA GLN A 49 22.00 35.87 24.42
C GLN A 49 22.02 34.72 23.41
N LEU A 50 23.02 34.66 22.54
CA LEU A 50 23.19 33.60 21.56
C LEU A 50 23.50 32.25 22.22
N GLU A 51 24.28 32.24 23.29
CA GLU A 51 24.56 31.05 24.09
C GLU A 51 23.30 30.52 24.77
N GLU A 52 22.47 31.41 25.33
CA GLU A 52 21.18 31.05 25.93
C GLU A 52 20.20 30.45 24.88
N GLN A 53 20.10 31.11 23.73
CA GLN A 53 19.31 30.62 22.59
C GLN A 53 19.81 29.24 22.14
N LEU A 54 21.10 29.04 22.02
CA LEU A 54 21.71 27.79 21.62
C LEU A 54 21.42 26.66 22.64
N GLU A 55 21.45 26.96 23.94
CA GLU A 55 21.09 26.00 24.96
C GLU A 55 19.61 25.65 24.92
N HIS A 56 18.73 26.62 24.68
CA HIS A 56 17.29 26.39 24.51
C HIS A 56 17.04 25.49 23.29
N GLU A 57 17.57 25.84 22.14
CA GLU A 57 17.44 25.06 20.91
C GLU A 57 18.01 23.64 21.05
N LYS A 58 19.12 23.46 21.75
CA LYS A 58 19.65 22.13 22.04
C LYS A 58 18.72 21.30 22.90
N LYS A 59 18.06 21.90 23.90
CA LYS A 59 17.09 21.21 24.76
C LYS A 59 15.85 20.80 23.95
N GLU A 60 15.33 21.71 23.11
CA GLU A 60 14.20 21.41 22.23
C GLU A 60 14.55 20.31 21.19
N TYR A 61 15.75 20.37 20.62
CA TYR A 61 16.21 19.35 19.70
C TYR A 61 16.28 17.95 20.36
N ILE A 62 16.82 17.87 21.59
CA ILE A 62 16.86 16.60 22.35
C ILE A 62 15.44 16.10 22.64
N TYR A 63 14.53 16.98 23.04
CA TYR A 63 13.15 16.64 23.28
C TYR A 63 12.47 16.12 22.01
N LEU A 64 12.60 16.84 20.90
CA LEU A 64 12.07 16.44 19.60
C LEU A 64 12.65 15.11 19.12
N MET A 65 13.95 14.88 19.31
CA MET A 65 14.61 13.63 18.96
C MET A 65 14.06 12.45 19.79
N SER A 66 13.79 12.67 21.07
CA SER A 66 13.18 11.69 21.96
C SER A 66 11.75 11.36 21.51
N ASP A 67 10.96 12.37 21.16
CA ASP A 67 9.59 12.19 20.67
C ASP A 67 9.58 11.44 19.33
N MET A 68 10.49 11.77 18.42
CA MET A 68 10.65 11.04 17.16
C MET A 68 10.99 9.57 17.36
N GLU A 69 11.89 9.25 18.30
CA GLU A 69 12.22 7.85 18.62
C GLU A 69 11.03 7.11 19.23
N ASN A 70 10.26 7.76 20.13
CA ASN A 70 9.04 7.21 20.70
C ASN A 70 7.97 6.98 19.63
N LEU A 71 7.78 7.94 18.72
CA LEU A 71 6.85 7.82 17.60
C LEU A 71 7.26 6.66 16.68
N ARG A 72 8.55 6.57 16.35
CA ARG A 72 9.09 5.49 15.51
C ARG A 72 8.85 4.12 16.12
N ARG A 73 9.11 3.98 17.44
CA ARG A 73 8.87 2.73 18.18
C ARG A 73 7.38 2.37 18.19
N ARG A 74 6.51 3.35 18.45
CA ARG A 74 5.05 3.15 18.43
C ARG A 74 4.56 2.73 17.06
N THR A 75 4.95 3.45 16.01
CA THR A 75 4.57 3.12 14.62
C THR A 75 5.07 1.74 14.19
N ALA A 76 6.29 1.35 14.60
CA ALA A 76 6.79 0.01 14.33
C ALA A 76 5.93 -1.08 15.01
N LYS A 77 5.52 -0.86 16.26
CA LYS A 77 4.62 -1.77 16.99
C LYS A 77 3.25 -1.84 16.32
N GLU A 78 2.66 -0.70 16.00
CA GLU A 78 1.35 -0.61 15.32
C GLU A 78 1.39 -1.37 13.97
N LYS A 79 2.48 -1.23 13.19
CA LYS A 79 2.66 -1.97 11.93
C LYS A 79 2.69 -3.49 12.16
N ILE A 80 3.38 -3.95 13.20
CA ILE A 80 3.42 -5.38 13.54
C ILE A 80 2.02 -5.87 13.95
N ASP A 81 1.29 -5.08 14.73
CA ASP A 81 -0.04 -5.42 15.18
C ASP A 81 -1.05 -5.44 14.00
N ILE A 82 -0.95 -4.51 13.06
CA ILE A 82 -1.73 -4.52 11.82
C ILE A 82 -1.45 -5.78 10.99
N VAL A 83 -0.18 -6.16 10.82
CA VAL A 83 0.19 -7.37 10.07
C VAL A 83 -0.33 -8.64 10.76
N LYS A 84 -0.24 -8.71 12.10
CA LYS A 84 -0.72 -9.88 12.86
C LYS A 84 -2.23 -10.02 12.86
N ASN A 85 -2.94 -8.91 13.01
CA ASN A 85 -4.38 -8.90 13.25
C ASN A 85 -5.17 -8.45 12.01
N GLY A 86 -4.49 -8.06 10.91
CA GLY A 86 -5.11 -7.53 9.70
C GLY A 86 -6.10 -8.49 9.03
N THR A 87 -5.92 -9.80 9.24
CA THR A 87 -6.84 -10.83 8.72
C THR A 87 -7.95 -11.22 9.71
N GLU A 88 -7.89 -10.75 10.97
CA GLU A 88 -8.83 -11.18 12.02
C GLU A 88 -10.29 -10.88 11.65
N ASN A 89 -10.57 -9.68 11.20
CA ASN A 89 -11.92 -9.29 10.80
C ASN A 89 -12.39 -10.13 9.60
N ALA A 90 -11.54 -10.30 8.58
CA ALA A 90 -11.88 -11.11 7.42
C ALA A 90 -12.17 -12.57 7.80
N MET A 91 -11.38 -13.13 8.71
CA MET A 91 -11.63 -14.50 9.22
C MET A 91 -12.92 -14.58 10.02
N ARG A 92 -13.17 -13.60 10.90
CA ARG A 92 -14.41 -13.56 11.69
C ARG A 92 -15.65 -13.49 10.80
N ASP A 93 -15.59 -12.66 9.75
CA ASP A 93 -16.72 -12.51 8.82
C ASP A 93 -16.91 -13.74 7.91
N LEU A 94 -15.87 -14.57 7.76
CA LEU A 94 -15.94 -15.85 7.02
C LEU A 94 -16.62 -16.97 7.84
N LEU A 95 -16.53 -16.96 9.18
CA LEU A 95 -17.06 -18.02 10.03
C LEU A 95 -18.55 -18.34 9.78
N PRO A 96 -19.46 -17.36 9.57
CA PRO A 96 -20.85 -17.67 9.26
C PRO A 96 -21.06 -18.46 7.98
N VAL A 97 -20.11 -18.44 7.03
CA VAL A 97 -20.17 -19.28 5.83
C VAL A 97 -19.78 -20.71 6.17
N VAL A 98 -18.81 -20.88 7.07
CA VAL A 98 -18.42 -22.21 7.59
C VAL A 98 -19.58 -22.84 8.35
N ASP A 99 -20.26 -22.08 9.23
CA ASP A 99 -21.44 -22.53 9.99
C ASP A 99 -22.56 -23.01 9.05
N ASP A 100 -22.78 -22.30 7.93
CA ASP A 100 -23.77 -22.67 6.92
C ASP A 100 -23.39 -23.98 6.21
N PHE A 101 -22.10 -24.22 5.91
CA PHE A 101 -21.62 -25.49 5.37
C PHE A 101 -21.80 -26.64 6.36
N GLU A 102 -21.47 -26.45 7.64
CA GLU A 102 -21.69 -27.47 8.68
C GLU A 102 -23.17 -27.86 8.78
N ARG A 103 -24.05 -26.86 8.75
CA ARG A 103 -25.50 -27.09 8.76
C ARG A 103 -25.98 -27.87 7.52
N ALA A 104 -25.40 -27.55 6.33
CA ALA A 104 -25.73 -28.32 5.11
C ALA A 104 -25.23 -29.75 5.17
N LEU A 105 -24.03 -30.00 5.69
CA LEU A 105 -23.48 -31.34 5.90
C LEU A 105 -24.33 -32.16 6.87
N ASP A 106 -24.80 -31.56 7.95
CA ASP A 106 -25.69 -32.18 8.91
C ASP A 106 -27.04 -32.57 8.28
N ALA A 107 -27.58 -31.74 7.38
CA ALA A 107 -28.81 -32.05 6.64
C ALA A 107 -28.62 -33.24 5.68
N ILE A 108 -27.46 -33.30 5.00
CA ILE A 108 -27.10 -34.47 4.15
C ILE A 108 -27.06 -35.73 4.96
N ASN A 109 -26.37 -35.73 6.11
CA ASN A 109 -26.19 -36.88 6.97
C ASN A 109 -27.55 -37.42 7.55
N LYS A 110 -28.54 -36.54 7.66
CA LYS A 110 -29.91 -36.87 8.10
C LYS A 110 -30.83 -37.36 6.97
N GLY A 111 -30.29 -37.48 5.74
CA GLY A 111 -31.06 -37.98 4.60
C GLY A 111 -31.94 -36.91 3.93
N GLY A 112 -31.44 -35.63 3.88
CA GLY A 112 -32.14 -34.56 3.22
C GLY A 112 -32.35 -34.79 1.73
N ASP A 113 -33.43 -34.21 1.20
CA ASP A 113 -33.78 -34.25 -0.22
C ASP A 113 -32.75 -33.52 -1.08
N LEU A 114 -32.47 -34.07 -2.27
CA LEU A 114 -31.42 -33.57 -3.17
C LEU A 114 -31.72 -32.14 -3.65
N ASP A 115 -32.98 -31.80 -3.90
CA ASP A 115 -33.39 -30.50 -4.39
C ASP A 115 -33.20 -29.43 -3.29
N SER A 116 -33.62 -29.73 -2.07
CA SER A 116 -33.40 -28.85 -0.90
C SER A 116 -31.91 -28.65 -0.59
N LEU A 117 -31.10 -29.69 -0.83
CA LEU A 117 -29.67 -29.63 -0.65
C LEU A 117 -29.02 -28.68 -1.69
N LYS A 118 -29.43 -28.78 -2.95
CA LYS A 118 -28.97 -27.91 -4.02
C LYS A 118 -29.27 -26.43 -3.71
N GLU A 119 -30.52 -26.14 -3.32
CA GLU A 119 -30.91 -24.79 -2.89
C GLU A 119 -30.06 -24.30 -1.73
N GLY A 120 -29.79 -25.14 -0.73
CA GLY A 120 -28.96 -24.83 0.41
C GLY A 120 -27.52 -24.47 -0.01
N VAL A 121 -26.91 -25.24 -0.90
CA VAL A 121 -25.56 -24.98 -1.41
C VAL A 121 -25.53 -23.71 -2.25
N ASP A 122 -26.54 -23.45 -3.09
CA ASP A 122 -26.64 -22.22 -3.87
C ASP A 122 -26.76 -20.98 -2.96
N LEU A 123 -27.50 -21.07 -1.86
CA LEU A 123 -27.57 -19.99 -0.85
C LEU A 123 -26.21 -19.71 -0.19
N ILE A 124 -25.49 -20.77 0.19
CA ILE A 124 -24.15 -20.66 0.79
C ILE A 124 -23.18 -20.03 -0.20
N TYR A 125 -23.19 -20.49 -1.46
CA TYR A 125 -22.37 -19.91 -2.52
C TYR A 125 -22.64 -18.42 -2.71
N ASN A 126 -23.90 -18.03 -2.80
CA ASN A 126 -24.28 -16.63 -2.95
C ASN A 126 -23.85 -15.78 -1.73
N LYS A 127 -23.97 -16.33 -0.52
CA LYS A 127 -23.50 -15.67 0.70
C LYS A 127 -21.98 -15.48 0.68
N PHE A 128 -21.24 -16.50 0.23
CA PHE A 128 -19.78 -16.43 0.11
C PHE A 128 -19.35 -15.41 -0.95
N VAL A 129 -20.04 -15.35 -2.11
CA VAL A 129 -19.76 -14.33 -3.14
C VAL A 129 -20.00 -12.93 -2.58
N LYS A 130 -21.10 -12.69 -1.87
CA LYS A 130 -21.35 -11.39 -1.21
C LYS A 130 -20.32 -11.05 -0.16
N TYR A 131 -19.84 -12.04 0.60
CA TYR A 131 -18.73 -11.83 1.52
C TYR A 131 -17.46 -11.39 0.78
N LEU A 132 -17.08 -12.05 -0.33
CA LEU A 132 -15.93 -11.64 -1.15
C LEU A 132 -16.10 -10.20 -1.67
N GLU A 133 -17.26 -9.83 -2.15
CA GLU A 133 -17.58 -8.48 -2.60
C GLU A 133 -17.43 -7.45 -1.46
N SER A 134 -17.86 -7.79 -0.24
CA SER A 134 -17.71 -6.91 0.94
C SER A 134 -16.23 -6.69 1.32
N GLN A 135 -15.37 -7.66 0.99
CA GLN A 135 -13.91 -7.55 1.14
C GLN A 135 -13.23 -6.94 -0.10
N HIS A 136 -14.00 -6.34 -1.01
CA HIS A 136 -13.52 -5.79 -2.29
C HIS A 136 -12.84 -6.82 -3.19
N VAL A 137 -13.20 -8.09 -3.05
CA VAL A 137 -12.74 -9.18 -3.92
C VAL A 137 -13.80 -9.44 -4.98
N ILE A 138 -13.46 -9.15 -6.24
CA ILE A 138 -14.37 -9.23 -7.38
C ILE A 138 -13.84 -10.28 -8.36
N ALA A 139 -14.74 -11.13 -8.89
CA ALA A 139 -14.38 -12.09 -9.92
C ALA A 139 -14.07 -11.38 -11.24
N ILE A 140 -13.01 -11.83 -11.92
CA ILE A 140 -12.64 -11.35 -13.24
C ILE A 140 -13.62 -11.99 -14.25
N ASP A 141 -14.37 -11.16 -14.94
CA ASP A 141 -15.23 -11.58 -16.04
C ASP A 141 -14.36 -11.72 -17.30
N SER A 142 -14.03 -12.94 -17.67
CA SER A 142 -13.06 -13.24 -18.72
C SER A 142 -13.70 -13.76 -20.00
N THR A 143 -14.78 -14.53 -19.91
CA THR A 143 -15.37 -15.24 -21.07
C THR A 143 -15.91 -14.29 -22.12
N GLY A 144 -15.50 -14.46 -23.36
CA GLY A 144 -15.87 -13.62 -24.50
C GLY A 144 -15.05 -12.33 -24.65
N LYS A 145 -14.18 -12.00 -23.69
CA LYS A 145 -13.29 -10.82 -23.74
C LYS A 145 -11.97 -11.13 -24.43
N ASP A 146 -11.25 -10.08 -24.81
CA ASP A 146 -9.91 -10.22 -25.37
C ASP A 146 -8.97 -10.78 -24.31
N PHE A 147 -8.03 -11.61 -24.75
CA PHE A 147 -7.02 -12.16 -23.86
C PHE A 147 -6.06 -11.05 -23.41
N ASP A 148 -5.91 -10.90 -22.09
CA ASP A 148 -5.04 -9.92 -21.46
C ASP A 148 -4.12 -10.63 -20.46
N THR A 149 -2.82 -10.51 -20.66
CA THR A 149 -1.80 -11.13 -19.81
C THR A 149 -1.76 -10.59 -18.38
N ASP A 150 -2.28 -9.39 -18.14
CA ASP A 150 -2.27 -8.77 -16.82
C ASP A 150 -3.30 -9.42 -15.87
N VAL A 151 -4.37 -10.02 -16.42
CA VAL A 151 -5.45 -10.61 -15.64
C VAL A 151 -5.74 -12.06 -15.99
N HIS A 152 -5.24 -12.57 -17.12
CA HIS A 152 -5.50 -13.92 -17.60
C HIS A 152 -4.22 -14.76 -17.72
N GLU A 153 -4.36 -16.05 -17.46
CA GLU A 153 -3.35 -17.10 -17.69
C GLU A 153 -3.93 -18.09 -18.72
N ALA A 154 -3.36 -18.13 -19.93
CA ALA A 154 -3.79 -19.09 -20.95
C ALA A 154 -3.29 -20.50 -20.59
N VAL A 155 -4.20 -21.41 -20.33
CA VAL A 155 -3.90 -22.83 -20.05
C VAL A 155 -3.72 -23.61 -21.36
N THR A 156 -4.57 -23.32 -22.33
CA THR A 156 -4.53 -23.96 -23.66
C THR A 156 -5.12 -23.04 -24.71
N MET A 157 -4.75 -23.32 -25.97
CA MET A 157 -5.37 -22.73 -27.13
C MET A 157 -6.25 -23.77 -27.82
N PHE A 158 -7.46 -23.36 -28.22
CA PHE A 158 -8.41 -24.21 -28.94
C PHE A 158 -8.85 -23.52 -30.22
N PRO A 159 -9.08 -24.26 -31.32
CA PRO A 159 -9.58 -23.65 -32.54
C PRO A 159 -10.84 -22.85 -32.26
N ALA A 160 -10.84 -21.58 -32.65
CA ALA A 160 -11.97 -20.69 -32.39
C ALA A 160 -13.23 -21.23 -33.09
N PRO A 161 -14.36 -21.39 -32.39
CA PRO A 161 -15.59 -21.86 -33.01
C PRO A 161 -16.15 -20.85 -34.03
N ASP A 162 -15.78 -19.59 -33.89
CA ASP A 162 -16.14 -18.50 -34.79
C ASP A 162 -14.88 -17.62 -35.01
N PRO A 163 -14.62 -17.11 -36.24
CA PRO A 163 -13.51 -16.19 -36.53
C PRO A 163 -13.46 -14.96 -35.62
N SER A 164 -14.59 -14.51 -35.10
CA SER A 164 -14.70 -13.38 -34.15
C SER A 164 -14.15 -13.68 -32.76
N MET A 165 -13.96 -14.96 -32.42
CA MET A 165 -13.44 -15.45 -31.14
C MET A 165 -11.93 -15.67 -31.15
N LYS A 166 -11.27 -15.40 -32.28
CA LYS A 166 -9.82 -15.50 -32.39
C LYS A 166 -9.12 -14.48 -31.51
N GLY A 167 -8.20 -14.93 -30.67
CA GLY A 167 -7.50 -14.09 -29.68
C GLY A 167 -8.34 -13.77 -28.44
N LYS A 168 -9.58 -14.28 -28.36
CA LYS A 168 -10.47 -14.07 -27.20
C LYS A 168 -10.51 -15.28 -26.30
N VAL A 169 -10.98 -15.05 -25.09
CA VAL A 169 -11.24 -16.11 -24.10
C VAL A 169 -12.51 -16.85 -24.50
N ILE A 170 -12.35 -18.13 -24.88
CA ILE A 170 -13.48 -19.01 -25.22
C ILE A 170 -14.15 -19.51 -23.94
N ASP A 171 -13.36 -19.93 -22.97
CA ASP A 171 -13.85 -20.50 -21.71
C ASP A 171 -12.94 -20.16 -20.54
N THR A 172 -13.51 -20.14 -19.35
CA THR A 172 -12.80 -19.87 -18.10
C THR A 172 -12.81 -21.12 -17.23
N THR A 173 -11.70 -21.86 -17.21
CA THR A 173 -11.55 -23.08 -16.42
C THR A 173 -11.48 -22.82 -14.92
N ILE A 174 -10.82 -21.73 -14.51
CA ILE A 174 -10.75 -21.29 -13.12
C ILE A 174 -10.93 -19.76 -13.10
N LYS A 175 -11.92 -19.29 -12.34
CA LYS A 175 -12.17 -17.85 -12.18
C LYS A 175 -10.97 -17.14 -11.56
N GLY A 176 -10.57 -16.01 -12.13
CA GLY A 176 -9.65 -15.07 -11.52
C GLY A 176 -10.37 -14.14 -10.55
N TYR A 177 -9.61 -13.52 -9.66
CA TYR A 177 -10.14 -12.54 -8.70
C TYR A 177 -9.20 -11.37 -8.56
N MET A 178 -9.78 -10.19 -8.37
CA MET A 178 -9.07 -8.95 -8.01
C MET A 178 -9.49 -8.52 -6.61
N ILE A 179 -8.56 -7.92 -5.88
CA ILE A 179 -8.85 -7.21 -4.62
C ILE A 179 -8.46 -5.75 -4.81
N ASN A 180 -9.43 -4.85 -4.68
CA ASN A 180 -9.29 -3.45 -5.09
C ASN A 180 -8.77 -3.41 -6.55
N ASP A 181 -7.61 -2.77 -6.81
CA ASP A 181 -6.99 -2.66 -8.14
C ASP A 181 -5.87 -3.69 -8.38
N LYS A 182 -5.71 -4.69 -7.50
CA LYS A 182 -4.64 -5.68 -7.57
C LYS A 182 -5.19 -7.05 -7.93
N VAL A 183 -4.57 -7.72 -8.91
CA VAL A 183 -4.88 -9.11 -9.21
C VAL A 183 -4.46 -10.00 -8.03
N LEU A 184 -5.46 -10.68 -7.43
CA LEU A 184 -5.25 -11.66 -6.38
C LEU A 184 -4.89 -13.03 -6.97
N ARG A 185 -5.55 -13.38 -8.08
CA ARG A 185 -5.31 -14.60 -8.86
C ARG A 185 -5.77 -14.39 -10.29
N HIS A 186 -4.92 -14.70 -11.26
CA HIS A 186 -5.28 -14.66 -12.68
C HIS A 186 -6.39 -15.66 -12.99
N ALA A 187 -7.27 -15.33 -13.94
CA ALA A 187 -8.22 -16.28 -14.47
C ALA A 187 -7.51 -17.28 -15.40
N LYS A 188 -7.70 -18.58 -15.18
CA LYS A 188 -7.19 -19.59 -16.11
C LYS A 188 -8.18 -19.81 -17.23
N VAL A 189 -7.72 -19.51 -18.44
CA VAL A 189 -8.62 -19.40 -19.59
C VAL A 189 -8.14 -20.24 -20.78
N VAL A 190 -9.11 -20.57 -21.63
CA VAL A 190 -8.90 -21.15 -22.96
C VAL A 190 -9.02 -20.06 -23.99
N VAL A 191 -8.01 -19.89 -24.85
CA VAL A 191 -7.94 -18.82 -25.84
C VAL A 191 -8.21 -19.38 -27.24
N GLY A 192 -8.97 -18.63 -28.05
CA GLY A 192 -9.23 -18.96 -29.45
C GLY A 192 -7.99 -18.77 -30.34
N SER A 193 -7.59 -19.81 -31.05
CA SER A 193 -6.50 -19.76 -32.03
C SER A 193 -6.98 -19.55 -33.44
#